data_3d4833a7b66e91d06f43b27d25e46e97
#
_entry.id   3d4833a7b66e91d06f43b27d25e46e97
#
_cell.length_a   1.000
_cell.length_b   1.000
_cell.length_c   1.000
_cell.angle_alpha   90.00
_cell.angle_beta   90.00
_cell.angle_gamma   90.00
#
_symmetry.space_group_name_H-M   'P 1'
#
loop_
_entity.id
_entity.type
_entity.pdbx_description
1 polymer ?
#
loop_
_entity_poly.entity_id
_entity_poly.type
_entity_poly.pdbx_seq_one_letter_code
_entity_poly.pdbx_strand_id
1 'polypeptide(L)'
;CSSDLGKFLEQTQKLSEYVDSLNDDAIKNIVRNIGTIPENIKASSSEEKLFSKASDIILAKSFRLLGMDSRAISERGDSADVVAKSFYHGYSLVADAKCFRLSRTAKNQKDFKVAALSDWRGADHEHALLVSPYFQYPKEESQIYKTALDKDVCLLSWEHISILLEQNRKESENFSLESIWQSSTRISRDSTFAYKNAKKCFMPKINEFIAAKLNIETEDFYKILESYKYVIINRAHDEIEYCTEKLDEIRNYSKEQAINELIKETKLEEKISVITDYISSLGESNE
;
A
#
# COMPACT_ATOMS: atom_id res chain seq x y z
N CYS A 1 -14.11 -21.64 8.25
CA CYS A 1 -14.38 -20.51 7.31
C CYS A 1 -15.20 -19.38 7.88
N SER A 2 -16.36 -19.65 8.54
CA SER A 2 -17.21 -18.58 9.12
C SER A 2 -16.55 -17.93 10.35
N SER A 3 -15.92 -18.70 11.23
CA SER A 3 -15.24 -18.24 12.45
C SER A 3 -14.00 -17.37 12.16
N ASP A 4 -13.25 -17.68 11.13
CA ASP A 4 -12.01 -16.96 10.78
C ASP A 4 -12.32 -15.60 10.17
N LEU A 5 -13.40 -15.53 9.39
CA LEU A 5 -13.89 -14.28 8.85
C LEU A 5 -14.36 -13.33 9.96
N GLY A 6 -15.12 -13.85 10.94
CA GLY A 6 -15.58 -13.07 12.09
C GLY A 6 -14.40 -12.49 12.90
N LYS A 7 -13.38 -13.31 13.18
CA LYS A 7 -12.16 -12.85 13.86
C LYS A 7 -11.40 -11.78 13.07
N PHE A 8 -11.28 -11.94 11.76
CA PHE A 8 -10.58 -10.96 10.93
C PHE A 8 -11.32 -9.60 10.90
N LEU A 9 -12.64 -9.62 10.81
CA LEU A 9 -13.45 -8.40 10.85
C LEU A 9 -13.33 -7.69 12.21
N GLU A 10 -13.38 -8.44 13.30
CA GLU A 10 -13.19 -7.90 14.66
C GLU A 10 -11.80 -7.27 14.83
N GLN A 11 -10.74 -7.95 14.36
CA GLN A 11 -9.38 -7.41 14.38
C GLN A 11 -9.25 -6.15 13.55
N THR A 12 -9.87 -6.12 12.37
CA THR A 12 -9.88 -4.95 11.49
C THR A 12 -10.59 -3.76 12.15
N GLN A 13 -11.71 -4.00 12.82
CA GLN A 13 -12.43 -2.96 13.55
C GLN A 13 -11.59 -2.40 14.70
N LYS A 14 -11.02 -3.25 15.54
CA LYS A 14 -10.12 -2.84 16.63
C LYS A 14 -8.93 -2.02 16.12
N LEU A 15 -8.37 -2.42 14.97
CA LEU A 15 -7.29 -1.70 14.33
C LEU A 15 -7.74 -0.30 13.86
N SER A 16 -8.93 -0.20 13.27
CA SER A 16 -9.51 1.09 12.88
C SER A 16 -9.71 2.02 14.06
N GLU A 17 -10.30 1.51 15.15
CA GLU A 17 -10.51 2.26 16.39
C GLU A 17 -9.17 2.73 17.00
N TYR A 18 -8.16 1.85 16.99
CA TYR A 18 -6.82 2.20 17.45
C TYR A 18 -6.21 3.32 16.60
N VAL A 19 -6.22 3.20 15.26
CA VAL A 19 -5.70 4.22 14.34
C VAL A 19 -6.45 5.55 14.51
N ASP A 20 -7.76 5.50 14.73
CA ASP A 20 -8.57 6.70 14.95
C ASP A 20 -8.24 7.41 16.26
N SER A 21 -7.78 6.68 17.28
CA SER A 21 -7.33 7.24 18.56
C SER A 21 -5.96 7.91 18.51
N LEU A 22 -5.15 7.64 17.48
CA LEU A 22 -3.82 8.20 17.33
C LEU A 22 -3.86 9.69 16.95
N ASN A 23 -2.92 10.45 17.52
CA ASN A 23 -2.73 11.85 17.16
C ASN A 23 -2.04 11.99 15.79
N ASP A 24 -2.04 13.22 15.25
CA ASP A 24 -1.50 13.54 13.93
C ASP A 24 -0.02 13.13 13.79
N ASP A 25 0.80 13.37 14.83
CA ASP A 25 2.24 13.06 14.77
C ASP A 25 2.51 11.55 14.77
N ALA A 26 1.73 10.78 15.52
CA ALA A 26 1.81 9.32 15.47
C ALA A 26 1.45 8.79 14.08
N ILE A 27 0.42 9.33 13.43
CA ILE A 27 0.06 8.96 12.04
C ILE A 27 1.18 9.34 11.07
N LYS A 28 1.75 10.55 11.15
CA LYS A 28 2.89 10.96 10.32
C LYS A 28 4.06 9.99 10.43
N ASN A 29 4.39 9.56 11.66
CA ASN A 29 5.45 8.58 11.89
C ASN A 29 5.13 7.20 11.29
N ILE A 30 3.89 6.74 11.38
CA ILE A 30 3.47 5.47 10.80
C ILE A 30 3.55 5.53 9.26
N VAL A 31 3.07 6.62 8.65
CA VAL A 31 3.06 6.79 7.18
C VAL A 31 4.46 6.68 6.58
N ARG A 32 5.50 7.11 7.28
CA ARG A 32 6.90 7.00 6.85
C ARG A 32 7.36 5.54 6.67
N ASN A 33 6.75 4.59 7.37
CA ASN A 33 7.22 3.20 7.44
C ASN A 33 6.20 2.18 6.91
N ILE A 34 4.92 2.54 6.79
CA ILE A 34 3.83 1.61 6.47
C ILE A 34 3.98 0.92 5.10
N GLY A 35 4.70 1.53 4.18
CA GLY A 35 4.94 0.96 2.85
C GLY A 35 5.79 -0.32 2.84
N THR A 36 6.49 -0.63 3.93
CA THR A 36 7.36 -1.80 4.06
C THR A 36 6.75 -2.84 4.98
N ILE A 37 6.43 -4.03 4.44
CA ILE A 37 5.99 -5.18 5.24
C ILE A 37 7.23 -5.77 5.94
N PRO A 38 7.24 -5.90 7.28
CA PRO A 38 8.33 -6.52 8.01
C PRO A 38 8.57 -7.99 7.60
N GLU A 39 9.82 -8.42 7.55
CA GLU A 39 10.17 -9.80 7.18
C GLU A 39 9.74 -10.82 8.25
N ASN A 40 9.57 -10.41 9.51
CA ASN A 40 9.06 -11.25 10.58
C ASN A 40 7.57 -11.62 10.45
N ILE A 41 6.81 -10.92 9.61
CA ILE A 41 5.44 -11.30 9.27
C ILE A 41 5.50 -12.39 8.20
N LYS A 42 4.91 -13.57 8.46
CA LYS A 42 4.93 -14.69 7.52
C LYS A 42 4.14 -14.35 6.25
N ALA A 43 4.72 -14.67 5.08
CA ALA A 43 4.06 -14.44 3.79
C ALA A 43 2.75 -15.26 3.67
N SER A 44 1.72 -14.66 3.09
CA SER A 44 0.38 -15.25 2.90
C SER A 44 -0.34 -15.60 4.20
N SER A 45 0.09 -15.05 5.33
CA SER A 45 -0.53 -15.24 6.64
C SER A 45 -1.72 -14.29 6.88
N SER A 46 -2.42 -14.53 7.98
CA SER A 46 -3.48 -13.62 8.46
C SER A 46 -2.90 -12.28 8.90
N GLU A 47 -1.70 -12.27 9.45
CA GLU A 47 -0.98 -11.08 9.87
C GLU A 47 -0.60 -10.20 8.67
N GLU A 48 -0.13 -10.80 7.55
CA GLU A 48 0.16 -10.04 6.34
C GLU A 48 -1.12 -9.41 5.73
N LYS A 49 -2.24 -10.14 5.77
CA LYS A 49 -3.54 -9.60 5.33
C LYS A 49 -3.99 -8.45 6.24
N LEU A 50 -3.78 -8.60 7.56
CA LEU A 50 -4.10 -7.54 8.52
C LEU A 50 -3.18 -6.32 8.34
N PHE A 51 -1.89 -6.52 8.04
CA PHE A 51 -0.96 -5.43 7.72
C PHE A 51 -1.40 -4.68 6.45
N SER A 52 -1.81 -5.40 5.41
CA SER A 52 -2.36 -4.76 4.20
C SER A 52 -3.61 -3.95 4.53
N LYS A 53 -4.50 -4.48 5.39
CA LYS A 53 -5.69 -3.73 5.82
C LYS A 53 -5.34 -2.53 6.70
N ALA A 54 -4.28 -2.63 7.50
CA ALA A 54 -3.74 -1.49 8.26
C ALA A 54 -3.31 -0.36 7.32
N SER A 55 -2.66 -0.68 6.20
CA SER A 55 -2.25 0.34 5.24
C SER A 55 -3.43 1.09 4.62
N ASP A 56 -4.55 0.41 4.32
CA ASP A 56 -5.78 1.06 3.84
C ASP A 56 -6.36 2.00 4.89
N ILE A 57 -6.43 1.55 6.16
CA ILE A 57 -6.94 2.37 7.27
C ILE A 57 -6.06 3.59 7.51
N ILE A 58 -4.74 3.42 7.46
CA ILE A 58 -3.76 4.53 7.59
C ILE A 58 -3.89 5.50 6.41
N LEU A 59 -4.09 5.02 5.19
CA LEU A 59 -4.31 5.88 4.03
C LEU A 59 -5.60 6.70 4.18
N ALA A 60 -6.70 6.05 4.61
CA ALA A 60 -7.95 6.75 4.89
C ALA A 60 -7.78 7.81 5.99
N LYS A 61 -7.06 7.50 7.08
CA LYS A 61 -6.75 8.47 8.14
C LYS A 61 -5.89 9.61 7.60
N SER A 62 -4.94 9.33 6.71
CA SER A 62 -4.11 10.35 6.06
C SER A 62 -4.95 11.33 5.23
N PHE A 63 -5.92 10.84 4.46
CA PHE A 63 -6.84 11.72 3.74
C PHE A 63 -7.71 12.57 4.68
N ARG A 64 -8.14 12.03 5.83
CA ARG A 64 -8.84 12.85 6.85
C ARG A 64 -7.94 13.96 7.40
N LEU A 65 -6.66 13.67 7.65
CA LEU A 65 -5.70 14.70 8.09
C LEU A 65 -5.43 15.74 7.00
N LEU A 66 -5.57 15.37 5.72
CA LEU A 66 -5.50 16.28 4.59
C LEU A 66 -6.83 17.07 4.37
N GLY A 67 -7.82 16.93 5.23
CA GLY A 67 -9.05 17.71 5.21
C GLY A 67 -10.15 17.13 4.30
N MET A 68 -10.14 15.82 4.06
CA MET A 68 -11.18 15.12 3.29
C MET A 68 -12.03 14.23 4.20
N ASP A 69 -13.27 13.93 3.80
CA ASP A 69 -14.03 12.82 4.36
C ASP A 69 -13.53 11.50 3.75
N SER A 70 -13.03 10.60 4.59
CA SER A 70 -12.44 9.36 4.08
C SER A 70 -12.63 8.18 5.02
N ARG A 71 -12.78 6.99 4.39
CA ARG A 71 -12.88 5.71 5.10
C ARG A 71 -12.23 4.57 4.32
N ALA A 72 -11.72 3.59 5.04
CA ALA A 72 -11.36 2.29 4.47
C ALA A 72 -12.64 1.45 4.28
N ILE A 73 -12.73 0.75 3.16
CA ILE A 73 -13.87 -0.13 2.85
C ILE A 73 -13.57 -1.50 3.43
N SER A 74 -14.47 -2.01 4.25
CA SER A 74 -14.34 -3.33 4.89
C SER A 74 -15.06 -4.44 4.14
N GLU A 75 -15.92 -4.10 3.19
CA GLU A 75 -16.71 -5.06 2.41
C GLU A 75 -15.81 -5.87 1.49
N ARG A 76 -16.08 -7.17 1.40
CA ARG A 76 -15.43 -8.06 0.44
C ARG A 76 -16.15 -7.92 -0.90
N GLY A 77 -15.42 -7.49 -1.90
CA GLY A 77 -15.91 -7.40 -3.26
C GLY A 77 -14.82 -6.90 -4.19
N ASP A 78 -15.14 -6.82 -5.45
CA ASP A 78 -14.30 -6.21 -6.47
C ASP A 78 -14.47 -4.68 -6.39
N SER A 79 -13.93 -4.07 -5.35
CA SER A 79 -14.03 -2.64 -5.02
C SER A 79 -12.71 -2.09 -4.54
N ALA A 80 -12.55 -0.77 -4.57
CA ALA A 80 -11.40 -0.09 -3.99
C ALA A 80 -11.34 -0.27 -2.47
N ASP A 81 -10.15 -0.17 -1.90
CA ASP A 81 -9.92 -0.36 -0.47
C ASP A 81 -10.18 0.92 0.36
N VAL A 82 -10.10 2.10 -0.27
CA VAL A 82 -10.31 3.41 0.36
C VAL A 82 -11.15 4.30 -0.54
N VAL A 83 -12.07 5.07 0.07
CA VAL A 83 -12.79 6.16 -0.58
C VAL A 83 -12.54 7.45 0.18
N ALA A 84 -12.45 8.58 -0.55
CA ALA A 84 -12.36 9.89 0.04
C ALA A 84 -13.16 10.91 -0.77
N LYS A 85 -13.66 11.95 -0.09
CA LYS A 85 -14.44 13.03 -0.70
C LYS A 85 -13.98 14.37 -0.14
N SER A 86 -13.79 15.34 -1.02
CA SER A 86 -13.56 16.72 -0.60
C SER A 86 -14.81 17.32 0.03
N PHE A 87 -14.64 18.02 1.15
CA PHE A 87 -15.74 18.78 1.75
C PHE A 87 -16.07 20.07 0.97
N TYR A 88 -15.11 20.58 0.20
CA TYR A 88 -15.16 21.93 -0.37
C TYR A 88 -15.31 21.96 -1.89
N HIS A 89 -14.73 20.96 -2.59
CA HIS A 89 -14.52 21.06 -4.03
C HIS A 89 -15.37 20.08 -4.85
N GLY A 90 -16.30 19.35 -4.22
CA GLY A 90 -17.31 18.54 -4.89
C GLY A 90 -16.78 17.32 -5.65
N TYR A 91 -15.51 16.91 -5.44
CA TYR A 91 -14.94 15.72 -6.02
C TYR A 91 -14.77 14.61 -4.98
N SER A 92 -14.69 13.39 -5.48
CA SER A 92 -14.41 12.19 -4.71
C SER A 92 -13.36 11.31 -5.41
N LEU A 93 -12.76 10.41 -4.66
CA LEU A 93 -11.75 9.50 -5.19
C LEU A 93 -11.86 8.12 -4.57
N VAL A 94 -11.36 7.14 -5.31
CA VAL A 94 -11.04 5.80 -4.81
C VAL A 94 -9.53 5.64 -4.73
N ALA A 95 -9.05 4.86 -3.76
CA ALA A 95 -7.63 4.60 -3.62
C ALA A 95 -7.37 3.14 -3.20
N ASP A 96 -6.18 2.66 -3.52
CA ASP A 96 -5.65 1.35 -3.13
C ASP A 96 -4.23 1.56 -2.59
N ALA A 97 -3.94 1.01 -1.41
CA ALA A 97 -2.65 1.07 -0.76
C ALA A 97 -1.83 -0.20 -1.02
N LYS A 98 -0.57 -0.02 -1.40
CA LYS A 98 0.37 -1.13 -1.60
C LYS A 98 1.53 -1.05 -0.65
N CYS A 99 1.86 -2.20 -0.07
CA CYS A 99 3.03 -2.41 0.78
C CYS A 99 3.80 -3.60 0.25
N PHE A 100 5.12 -3.54 0.32
CA PHE A 100 5.97 -4.63 -0.17
C PHE A 100 7.08 -4.93 0.83
N ARG A 101 7.50 -6.21 0.89
CA ARG A 101 8.72 -6.59 1.57
C ARG A 101 9.93 -6.03 0.82
N LEU A 102 10.99 -5.69 1.55
CA LEU A 102 12.25 -5.28 0.93
C LEU A 102 12.91 -6.43 0.19
N SER A 103 12.76 -7.67 0.67
CA SER A 103 13.24 -8.89 0.01
C SER A 103 12.53 -9.20 -1.31
N ARG A 104 11.36 -8.60 -1.57
CA ARG A 104 10.61 -8.85 -2.80
C ARG A 104 11.24 -8.14 -4.00
N THR A 105 11.96 -8.89 -4.83
CA THR A 105 12.69 -8.36 -6.01
C THR A 105 11.81 -8.17 -7.24
N ALA A 106 10.81 -9.04 -7.46
CA ALA A 106 9.92 -8.98 -8.62
C ALA A 106 8.56 -8.38 -8.26
N LYS A 107 8.20 -7.30 -8.94
CA LYS A 107 6.89 -6.65 -8.84
C LYS A 107 6.24 -6.64 -10.22
N ASN A 108 5.14 -7.38 -10.35
CA ASN A 108 4.42 -7.51 -11.60
C ASN A 108 3.35 -6.42 -11.73
N GLN A 109 2.94 -6.13 -12.96
CA GLN A 109 1.86 -5.17 -13.24
C GLN A 109 0.57 -5.47 -12.45
N LYS A 110 0.20 -6.76 -12.33
CA LYS A 110 -0.98 -7.21 -11.57
C LYS A 110 -0.92 -6.91 -10.07
N ASP A 111 0.28 -6.71 -9.50
CA ASP A 111 0.43 -6.36 -8.08
C ASP A 111 -0.08 -4.94 -7.78
N PHE A 112 -0.09 -4.08 -8.79
CA PHE A 112 -0.49 -2.68 -8.69
C PHE A 112 -1.97 -2.43 -9.03
N LYS A 113 -2.66 -3.39 -9.65
CA LYS A 113 -4.11 -3.32 -9.97
C LYS A 113 -4.58 -2.01 -10.61
N VAL A 114 -3.73 -1.33 -11.40
CA VAL A 114 -4.03 0.00 -11.96
C VAL A 114 -5.31 -0.01 -12.80
N ALA A 115 -5.52 -1.03 -13.63
CA ALA A 115 -6.73 -1.14 -14.44
C ALA A 115 -7.98 -1.33 -13.57
N ALA A 116 -7.91 -2.21 -12.55
CA ALA A 116 -9.02 -2.43 -11.62
C ALA A 116 -9.40 -1.16 -10.85
N LEU A 117 -8.42 -0.33 -10.45
CA LEU A 117 -8.69 0.97 -9.81
C LEU A 117 -9.53 1.90 -10.70
N SER A 118 -9.27 1.92 -12.00
CA SER A 118 -10.10 2.67 -12.95
C SER A 118 -11.52 2.13 -13.03
N ASP A 119 -11.65 0.79 -13.01
CA ASP A 119 -12.97 0.14 -13.04
C ASP A 119 -13.74 0.42 -11.74
N TRP A 120 -13.09 0.39 -10.58
CA TRP A 120 -13.67 0.71 -9.27
C TRP A 120 -14.05 2.19 -9.11
N ARG A 121 -13.32 3.12 -9.76
CA ARG A 121 -13.73 4.51 -9.85
C ARG A 121 -15.11 4.65 -10.50
N GLY A 122 -15.33 3.89 -11.58
CA GLY A 122 -16.60 3.91 -12.32
C GLY A 122 -17.01 5.31 -12.74
N ALA A 123 -18.32 5.59 -12.64
CA ALA A 123 -18.92 6.90 -12.86
C ALA A 123 -19.19 7.65 -11.53
N ASP A 124 -18.96 7.00 -10.39
CA ASP A 124 -19.35 7.52 -9.08
C ASP A 124 -18.25 8.38 -8.41
N HIS A 125 -17.02 8.28 -8.92
CA HIS A 125 -15.88 9.01 -8.40
C HIS A 125 -15.09 9.69 -9.53
N GLU A 126 -14.55 10.88 -9.25
CA GLU A 126 -13.77 11.65 -10.22
C GLU A 126 -12.34 11.12 -10.40
N HIS A 127 -11.73 10.61 -9.34
CA HIS A 127 -10.31 10.22 -9.36
C HIS A 127 -10.08 8.81 -8.84
N ALA A 128 -9.01 8.17 -9.36
CA ALA A 128 -8.50 6.90 -8.88
C ALA A 128 -7.01 7.03 -8.54
N LEU A 129 -6.61 6.59 -7.35
CA LEU A 129 -5.26 6.74 -6.83
C LEU A 129 -4.67 5.40 -6.42
N LEU A 130 -3.44 5.16 -6.83
CA LEU A 130 -2.60 4.08 -6.29
C LEU A 130 -1.53 4.70 -5.40
N VAL A 131 -1.41 4.22 -4.15
CA VAL A 131 -0.34 4.62 -3.23
C VAL A 131 0.57 3.43 -2.97
N SER A 132 1.86 3.56 -3.30
CA SER A 132 2.87 2.49 -3.20
C SER A 132 4.21 3.08 -2.76
N PRO A 133 5.15 2.30 -2.17
CA PRO A 133 6.47 2.84 -1.83
C PRO A 133 7.19 3.42 -3.05
N TYR A 134 7.69 4.65 -2.95
CA TYR A 134 8.32 5.38 -4.05
C TYR A 134 9.47 4.61 -4.70
N PHE A 135 10.39 4.10 -3.88
CA PHE A 135 11.59 3.41 -4.33
C PHE A 135 11.32 1.97 -4.79
N GLN A 136 10.10 1.47 -4.57
CA GLN A 136 9.69 0.13 -5.00
C GLN A 136 8.76 0.13 -6.22
N TYR A 137 8.47 1.28 -6.81
CA TYR A 137 7.81 1.32 -8.10
C TYR A 137 8.62 0.58 -9.17
N PRO A 138 7.97 -0.13 -10.13
CA PRO A 138 8.65 -0.89 -11.17
C PRO A 138 9.62 -0.05 -12.00
N LYS A 139 10.52 -0.75 -12.72
CA LYS A 139 11.44 -0.11 -13.66
C LYS A 139 10.70 0.55 -14.83
N GLU A 140 11.43 1.36 -15.60
CA GLU A 140 10.93 2.23 -16.66
C GLU A 140 10.05 1.53 -17.71
N GLU A 141 10.34 0.27 -18.02
CA GLU A 141 9.66 -0.53 -19.04
C GLU A 141 8.32 -1.10 -18.57
N SER A 142 7.92 -0.88 -17.30
CA SER A 142 6.68 -1.41 -16.78
C SER A 142 5.47 -0.78 -17.44
N GLN A 143 4.50 -1.61 -17.81
CA GLN A 143 3.23 -1.20 -18.41
C GLN A 143 2.35 -0.37 -17.45
N ILE A 144 2.63 -0.36 -16.14
CA ILE A 144 1.78 0.34 -15.16
C ILE A 144 1.67 1.84 -15.46
N TYR A 145 2.76 2.47 -15.92
CA TYR A 145 2.79 3.90 -16.21
C TYR A 145 1.91 4.25 -17.41
N LYS A 146 2.02 3.45 -18.49
CA LYS A 146 1.15 3.60 -19.64
C LYS A 146 -0.30 3.35 -19.26
N THR A 147 -0.57 2.27 -18.53
CA THR A 147 -1.93 1.95 -18.07
C THR A 147 -2.49 3.05 -17.19
N ALA A 148 -1.67 3.64 -16.30
CA ALA A 148 -2.09 4.75 -15.45
C ALA A 148 -2.49 6.00 -16.26
N LEU A 149 -1.75 6.30 -17.33
CA LEU A 149 -2.09 7.42 -18.23
C LEU A 149 -3.36 7.13 -19.05
N ASP A 150 -3.45 5.92 -19.64
CA ASP A 150 -4.57 5.52 -20.49
C ASP A 150 -5.89 5.40 -19.70
N LYS A 151 -5.80 5.06 -18.40
CA LYS A 151 -6.93 4.84 -17.50
C LYS A 151 -7.17 5.98 -16.51
N ASP A 152 -6.38 7.04 -16.58
CA ASP A 152 -6.44 8.18 -15.66
C ASP A 152 -6.40 7.75 -14.19
N VAL A 153 -5.35 7.02 -13.82
CA VAL A 153 -5.07 6.60 -12.44
C VAL A 153 -3.81 7.33 -11.95
N CYS A 154 -3.93 8.10 -10.89
CA CYS A 154 -2.81 8.79 -10.28
C CYS A 154 -1.93 7.81 -9.50
N LEU A 155 -0.63 7.77 -9.80
CA LEU A 155 0.36 6.97 -9.08
C LEU A 155 1.08 7.84 -8.05
N LEU A 156 0.73 7.67 -6.79
CA LEU A 156 1.37 8.35 -5.66
C LEU A 156 2.26 7.39 -4.86
N SER A 157 3.01 7.93 -3.94
CA SER A 157 3.76 7.11 -3.00
C SER A 157 3.44 7.47 -1.54
N TRP A 158 3.82 6.55 -0.63
CA TRP A 158 3.76 6.80 0.81
C TRP A 158 4.60 8.01 1.21
N GLU A 159 5.74 8.20 0.55
CA GLU A 159 6.60 9.37 0.73
C GLU A 159 5.88 10.66 0.30
N HIS A 160 5.13 10.64 -0.80
CA HIS A 160 4.30 11.79 -1.20
C HIS A 160 3.22 12.10 -0.17
N ILE A 161 2.51 11.08 0.33
CA ILE A 161 1.51 11.25 1.40
C ILE A 161 2.16 11.82 2.65
N SER A 162 3.33 11.30 3.05
CA SER A 162 4.08 11.80 4.20
C SER A 162 4.47 13.27 4.03
N ILE A 163 5.00 13.66 2.87
CA ILE A 163 5.35 15.07 2.58
C ILE A 163 4.11 15.96 2.68
N LEU A 164 2.98 15.55 2.10
CA LEU A 164 1.73 16.31 2.19
C LEU A 164 1.30 16.53 3.65
N LEU A 165 1.38 15.49 4.48
CA LEU A 165 1.03 15.57 5.91
C LEU A 165 1.99 16.47 6.70
N GLU A 166 3.29 16.42 6.42
CA GLU A 166 4.31 17.21 7.10
C GLU A 166 4.22 18.70 6.79
N GLN A 167 3.80 19.03 5.57
CA GLN A 167 3.56 20.42 5.19
C GLN A 167 2.27 21.01 5.80
N ASN A 168 1.48 20.20 6.52
CA ASN A 168 0.23 20.60 7.18
C ASN A 168 -0.74 21.36 6.26
N ARG A 169 -0.70 21.09 4.94
CA ARG A 169 -1.61 21.68 3.98
C ARG A 169 -2.87 20.81 3.90
N LYS A 170 -3.99 21.40 4.30
CA LYS A 170 -5.30 20.72 4.30
C LYS A 170 -6.21 21.34 3.26
N GLU A 171 -7.08 20.54 2.68
CA GLU A 171 -8.19 21.04 1.85
C GLU A 171 -8.99 22.08 2.62
N SER A 172 -9.35 23.16 1.94
CA SER A 172 -10.18 24.25 2.45
C SER A 172 -10.88 24.93 1.28
N GLU A 173 -11.77 25.87 1.54
CA GLU A 173 -12.45 26.65 0.48
C GLU A 173 -11.48 27.26 -0.55
N ASN A 174 -10.29 27.66 -0.11
CA ASN A 174 -9.29 28.34 -0.94
C ASN A 174 -8.11 27.44 -1.34
N PHE A 175 -8.10 26.17 -0.97
CA PHE A 175 -7.00 25.25 -1.25
C PHE A 175 -7.51 23.85 -1.54
N SER A 176 -7.33 23.40 -2.80
CA SER A 176 -7.69 22.05 -3.24
C SER A 176 -6.46 21.22 -3.58
N LEU A 177 -6.46 19.97 -3.19
CA LEU A 177 -5.45 18.97 -3.59
C LEU A 177 -5.78 18.29 -4.93
N GLU A 178 -6.93 18.56 -5.53
CA GLU A 178 -7.43 17.92 -6.74
C GLU A 178 -6.42 17.91 -7.89
N SER A 179 -5.67 19.00 -8.06
CA SER A 179 -4.64 19.10 -9.09
C SER A 179 -3.53 18.06 -8.99
N ILE A 180 -3.32 17.47 -7.81
CA ILE A 180 -2.41 16.34 -7.60
C ILE A 180 -3.09 15.06 -8.07
N TRP A 181 -4.35 14.84 -7.70
CA TRP A 181 -5.12 13.66 -8.09
C TRP A 181 -5.31 13.55 -9.60
N GLN A 182 -5.37 14.66 -10.30
CA GLN A 182 -5.47 14.78 -11.76
C GLN A 182 -4.13 14.63 -12.50
N SER A 183 -3.07 14.22 -11.83
CA SER A 183 -1.72 14.21 -12.43
C SER A 183 -1.63 13.38 -13.70
N SER A 184 -2.28 12.22 -13.78
CA SER A 184 -2.27 11.37 -14.98
C SER A 184 -2.92 12.07 -16.17
N THR A 185 -4.09 12.69 -16.00
CA THR A 185 -4.73 13.52 -17.01
C THR A 185 -3.82 14.68 -17.46
N ARG A 186 -3.17 15.36 -16.52
CA ARG A 186 -2.28 16.49 -16.82
C ARG A 186 -1.06 16.03 -17.60
N ILE A 187 -0.43 14.90 -17.22
CA ILE A 187 0.71 14.33 -17.93
C ILE A 187 0.29 13.86 -19.32
N SER A 188 -0.85 13.19 -19.48
CA SER A 188 -1.30 12.69 -20.78
C SER A 188 -1.63 13.80 -21.79
N ARG A 189 -1.98 14.99 -21.31
CA ARG A 189 -2.22 16.19 -22.13
C ARG A 189 -0.94 16.95 -22.51
N ASP A 190 0.17 16.63 -21.87
CA ASP A 190 1.47 17.26 -22.19
C ASP A 190 2.02 16.68 -23.50
N SER A 191 2.02 17.47 -24.56
CA SER A 191 2.48 17.06 -25.89
C SER A 191 3.98 16.71 -25.94
N THR A 192 4.75 17.10 -24.93
CA THR A 192 6.18 16.79 -24.80
C THR A 192 6.42 15.41 -24.18
N PHE A 193 5.37 14.76 -23.67
CA PHE A 193 5.46 13.48 -23.00
C PHE A 193 5.66 12.33 -23.98
N ALA A 194 6.80 11.67 -23.91
CA ALA A 194 7.09 10.49 -24.72
C ALA A 194 6.78 9.20 -23.92
N TYR A 195 5.76 8.45 -24.33
CA TYR A 195 5.35 7.19 -23.71
C TYR A 195 6.48 6.14 -23.56
N LYS A 196 7.53 6.23 -24.37
CA LYS A 196 8.66 5.28 -24.35
C LYS A 196 9.47 5.28 -23.06
N ASN A 197 9.39 6.37 -22.27
CA ASN A 197 10.12 6.54 -21.01
C ASN A 197 9.16 6.95 -19.88
N ALA A 198 7.99 6.34 -19.83
CA ALA A 198 6.89 6.74 -18.97
C ALA A 198 7.29 6.90 -17.48
N LYS A 199 8.12 6.02 -16.92
CA LYS A 199 8.58 6.17 -15.54
C LYS A 199 9.44 7.41 -15.34
N LYS A 200 10.41 7.67 -16.23
CA LYS A 200 11.30 8.84 -16.14
C LYS A 200 10.54 10.15 -16.17
N CYS A 201 9.41 10.16 -16.88
CA CYS A 201 8.58 11.35 -16.97
C CYS A 201 7.49 11.38 -15.89
N PHE A 202 6.85 10.24 -15.60
CA PHE A 202 5.70 10.17 -14.71
C PHE A 202 6.04 10.61 -13.29
N MET A 203 6.99 9.94 -12.62
CA MET A 203 7.32 10.25 -11.23
C MET A 203 7.91 11.67 -11.05
N PRO A 204 8.84 12.15 -11.90
CA PRO A 204 9.29 13.54 -11.83
C PRO A 204 8.16 14.55 -12.00
N LYS A 205 7.20 14.32 -12.91
CA LYS A 205 6.06 15.22 -13.08
C LYS A 205 5.13 15.23 -11.85
N ILE A 206 4.88 14.09 -11.24
CA ILE A 206 4.16 14.04 -9.95
C ILE A 206 4.90 14.86 -8.90
N ASN A 207 6.22 14.70 -8.78
CA ASN A 207 7.05 15.47 -7.84
C ASN A 207 6.92 16.98 -8.09
N GLU A 208 7.03 17.41 -9.36
CA GLU A 208 6.85 18.82 -9.75
C GLU A 208 5.44 19.33 -9.38
N PHE A 209 4.39 18.54 -9.62
CA PHE A 209 3.02 18.95 -9.29
C PHE A 209 2.80 19.08 -7.78
N ILE A 210 3.35 18.18 -6.98
CA ILE A 210 3.25 18.27 -5.52
C ILE A 210 4.09 19.45 -5.00
N ALA A 211 5.33 19.61 -5.47
CA ALA A 211 6.20 20.70 -5.09
C ALA A 211 5.54 22.06 -5.38
N ALA A 212 5.03 22.25 -6.61
CA ALA A 212 4.32 23.46 -7.00
C ALA A 212 3.06 23.69 -6.14
N LYS A 213 2.29 22.64 -5.84
CA LYS A 213 1.09 22.73 -5.00
C LYS A 213 1.41 23.15 -3.56
N LEU A 214 2.54 22.69 -3.04
CA LEU A 214 3.03 23.01 -1.70
C LEU A 214 3.82 24.33 -1.64
N ASN A 215 4.10 24.94 -2.79
CA ASN A 215 4.98 26.10 -2.91
C ASN A 215 6.38 25.82 -2.36
N ILE A 216 6.93 24.67 -2.74
CA ILE A 216 8.29 24.22 -2.43
C ILE A 216 9.09 24.24 -3.73
N GLU A 217 10.33 24.75 -3.68
CA GLU A 217 11.23 24.64 -4.81
C GLU A 217 11.52 23.17 -5.17
N THR A 218 11.57 22.85 -6.45
CA THR A 218 11.72 21.46 -6.92
C THR A 218 12.98 20.79 -6.35
N GLU A 219 14.09 21.52 -6.24
CA GLU A 219 15.33 21.00 -5.66
C GLU A 219 15.16 20.63 -4.16
N ASP A 220 14.45 21.45 -3.41
CA ASP A 220 14.21 21.21 -1.99
C ASP A 220 13.23 20.04 -1.80
N PHE A 221 12.25 19.91 -2.68
CA PHE A 221 11.38 18.72 -2.71
C PHE A 221 12.20 17.44 -2.92
N TYR A 222 13.15 17.42 -3.85
CA TYR A 222 14.02 16.26 -4.05
C TYR A 222 14.95 15.98 -2.87
N LYS A 223 15.42 17.01 -2.15
CA LYS A 223 16.18 16.81 -0.89
C LYS A 223 15.33 16.15 0.19
N ILE A 224 14.07 16.58 0.31
CA ILE A 224 13.12 15.93 1.23
C ILE A 224 12.90 14.48 0.81
N LEU A 225 12.65 14.22 -0.46
CA LEU A 225 12.45 12.86 -0.98
C LEU A 225 13.69 11.97 -0.78
N GLU A 226 14.90 12.51 -0.98
CA GLU A 226 16.14 11.78 -0.71
C GLU A 226 16.30 11.45 0.78
N SER A 227 15.80 12.26 1.70
CA SER A 227 15.81 11.95 3.12
C SER A 227 15.02 10.68 3.46
N TYR A 228 13.94 10.39 2.76
CA TYR A 228 13.18 9.13 2.92
C TYR A 228 13.97 7.91 2.46
N LYS A 229 14.88 8.05 1.52
CA LYS A 229 15.76 6.95 1.12
C LYS A 229 16.62 6.46 2.29
N TYR A 230 17.09 7.37 3.15
CA TYR A 230 17.81 6.97 4.37
C TYR A 230 16.91 6.22 5.36
N VAL A 231 15.64 6.59 5.47
CA VAL A 231 14.67 5.85 6.30
C VAL A 231 14.56 4.41 5.81
N ILE A 232 14.44 4.21 4.49
CA ILE A 232 14.34 2.87 3.90
C ILE A 232 15.65 2.09 4.01
N ILE A 233 16.81 2.74 3.88
CA ILE A 233 18.10 2.10 4.08
C ILE A 233 18.24 1.61 5.53
N ASN A 234 17.89 2.43 6.52
CA ASN A 234 17.92 2.02 7.92
C ASN A 234 16.96 0.84 8.16
N ARG A 235 15.76 0.92 7.64
CA ARG A 235 14.81 -0.19 7.69
C ARG A 235 15.35 -1.46 7.04
N ALA A 236 16.09 -1.35 5.93
CA ALA A 236 16.72 -2.51 5.30
C ALA A 236 17.79 -3.14 6.18
N HIS A 237 18.55 -2.35 6.93
CA HIS A 237 19.50 -2.86 7.90
C HIS A 237 18.81 -3.62 9.04
N ASP A 238 17.72 -3.09 9.59
CA ASP A 238 16.93 -3.77 10.64
C ASP A 238 16.41 -5.13 10.12
N GLU A 239 15.91 -5.20 8.89
CA GLU A 239 15.41 -6.45 8.30
C GLU A 239 16.55 -7.46 8.01
N ILE A 240 17.73 -6.98 7.62
CA ILE A 240 18.93 -7.83 7.47
C ILE A 240 19.36 -8.39 8.82
N GLU A 241 19.38 -7.57 9.86
CA GLU A 241 19.71 -7.98 11.23
C GLU A 241 18.76 -9.08 11.69
N TYR A 242 17.46 -8.86 11.59
CA TYR A 242 16.44 -9.88 11.89
C TYR A 242 16.67 -11.19 11.14
N CYS A 243 16.93 -11.13 9.82
CA CYS A 243 17.20 -12.33 9.02
C CYS A 243 18.49 -13.04 9.47
N THR A 244 19.52 -12.28 9.87
CA THR A 244 20.80 -12.82 10.36
C THR A 244 20.60 -13.53 11.69
N GLU A 245 19.89 -12.92 12.63
CA GLU A 245 19.54 -13.54 13.91
C GLU A 245 18.76 -14.85 13.71
N LYS A 246 17.81 -14.86 12.78
CA LYS A 246 17.05 -16.08 12.44
C LYS A 246 17.92 -17.15 11.81
N LEU A 247 18.90 -16.82 10.98
CA LEU A 247 19.86 -17.77 10.45
C LEU A 247 20.70 -18.39 11.57
N ASP A 248 21.16 -17.61 12.54
CA ASP A 248 21.96 -18.10 13.67
C ASP A 248 21.10 -18.94 14.62
N GLU A 249 19.85 -18.58 14.86
CA GLU A 249 18.90 -19.41 15.59
C GLU A 249 18.75 -20.80 14.94
N ILE A 250 18.50 -20.86 13.63
CA ILE A 250 18.32 -22.11 12.87
C ILE A 250 19.59 -22.96 12.90
N ARG A 251 20.78 -22.36 12.81
CA ARG A 251 22.06 -23.10 12.89
C ARG A 251 22.27 -23.79 14.23
N ASN A 252 21.65 -23.28 15.29
CA ASN A 252 21.74 -23.83 16.63
C ASN A 252 20.63 -24.85 16.96
N TYR A 253 19.72 -25.14 16.03
CA TYR A 253 18.67 -26.14 16.26
C TYR A 253 19.27 -27.55 16.43
N SER A 254 18.70 -28.31 17.35
CA SER A 254 18.89 -29.75 17.34
C SER A 254 18.26 -30.37 16.09
N LYS A 255 18.68 -31.60 15.75
CA LYS A 255 18.11 -32.33 14.60
C LYS A 255 16.57 -32.41 14.70
N GLU A 256 16.04 -32.68 15.90
CA GLU A 256 14.61 -32.78 16.15
C GLU A 256 13.90 -31.44 15.96
N GLN A 257 14.45 -30.37 16.52
CA GLN A 257 13.93 -29.01 16.31
C GLN A 257 13.89 -28.63 14.82
N ALA A 258 14.99 -28.88 14.09
CA ALA A 258 15.07 -28.59 12.67
C ALA A 258 14.00 -29.36 11.85
N ILE A 259 13.75 -30.64 12.19
CA ILE A 259 12.71 -31.44 11.53
C ILE A 259 11.31 -30.87 11.82
N ASN A 260 11.04 -30.54 13.09
CA ASN A 260 9.73 -30.00 13.49
C ASN A 260 9.46 -28.64 12.82
N GLU A 261 10.44 -27.76 12.76
CA GLU A 261 10.27 -26.48 12.04
C GLU A 261 10.10 -26.67 10.52
N LEU A 262 10.77 -27.64 9.92
CA LEU A 262 10.58 -27.97 8.49
C LEU A 262 9.16 -28.49 8.21
N ILE A 263 8.63 -29.37 9.07
CA ILE A 263 7.26 -29.88 8.97
C ILE A 263 6.26 -28.72 9.06
N LYS A 264 6.45 -27.84 10.06
CA LYS A 264 5.61 -26.67 10.27
C LYS A 264 5.65 -25.69 9.07
N GLU A 265 6.85 -25.41 8.53
CA GLU A 265 7.01 -24.53 7.37
C GLU A 265 6.39 -25.09 6.08
N THR A 266 6.45 -26.40 5.88
CA THR A 266 5.82 -27.07 4.72
C THR A 266 4.30 -27.18 4.86
N LYS A 267 3.75 -26.98 6.09
CA LYS A 267 2.33 -27.09 6.42
C LYS A 267 1.72 -28.45 6.01
N LEU A 268 2.49 -29.52 6.10
CA LEU A 268 2.04 -30.84 5.64
C LEU A 268 0.86 -31.36 6.49
N GLU A 269 0.91 -31.16 7.80
CA GLU A 269 -0.16 -31.59 8.70
C GLU A 269 -1.47 -30.81 8.43
N GLU A 270 -1.37 -29.48 8.24
CA GLU A 270 -2.52 -28.65 7.87
C GLU A 270 -3.13 -29.10 6.51
N LYS A 271 -2.28 -29.42 5.51
CA LYS A 271 -2.74 -29.92 4.21
C LYS A 271 -3.44 -31.28 4.33
N ILE A 272 -2.89 -32.18 5.13
CA ILE A 272 -3.51 -33.49 5.39
C ILE A 272 -4.89 -33.30 6.04
N SER A 273 -4.99 -32.48 7.09
CA SER A 273 -6.26 -32.22 7.75
C SER A 273 -7.31 -31.66 6.77
N VAL A 274 -6.95 -30.64 5.99
CA VAL A 274 -7.87 -30.02 5.02
C VAL A 274 -8.34 -31.04 3.96
N ILE A 275 -7.45 -31.90 3.49
CA ILE A 275 -7.80 -32.93 2.49
C ILE A 275 -8.71 -33.99 3.14
N THR A 276 -8.44 -34.40 4.37
CA THR A 276 -9.26 -35.35 5.14
C THR A 276 -10.67 -34.79 5.36
N ASP A 277 -10.77 -33.53 5.78
CA ASP A 277 -12.07 -32.86 5.97
C ASP A 277 -12.85 -32.79 4.65
N TYR A 278 -12.14 -32.53 3.53
CA TYR A 278 -12.76 -32.51 2.23
C TYR A 278 -13.30 -33.89 1.83
N ILE A 279 -12.56 -34.98 2.03
CA ILE A 279 -13.01 -36.36 1.79
C ILE A 279 -14.26 -36.65 2.62
N SER A 280 -14.23 -36.34 3.92
CA SER A 280 -15.37 -36.51 4.81
C SER A 280 -16.61 -35.73 4.33
N SER A 281 -16.42 -34.55 3.78
CA SER A 281 -17.51 -33.73 3.21
C SER A 281 -18.14 -34.33 1.96
N LEU A 282 -17.43 -35.21 1.26
CA LEU A 282 -17.93 -35.95 0.09
C LEU A 282 -18.68 -37.24 0.45
N GLY A 283 -18.77 -37.58 1.75
CA GLY A 283 -19.52 -38.76 2.24
C GLY A 283 -18.71 -40.04 2.30
N GLU A 284 -17.38 -40.01 2.08
CA GLU A 284 -16.49 -41.12 2.41
C GLU A 284 -16.11 -41.02 3.90
N SER A 285 -16.54 -42.01 4.68
CA SER A 285 -15.99 -42.22 6.03
C SER A 285 -14.62 -42.89 5.88
N ASN A 286 -13.60 -42.33 6.47
CA ASN A 286 -12.31 -43.00 6.65
C ASN A 286 -12.54 -44.30 7.48
N GLU A 287 -12.42 -45.46 6.83
CA GLU A 287 -12.23 -46.72 7.53
C GLU A 287 -10.83 -46.83 8.12
#